data_d5433216888cdca23f13403ddde8e431
#
_entry.id   d5433216888cdca23f13403ddde8e431
#
_cell.length_a   1.000
_cell.length_b   1.000
_cell.length_c   1.000
_cell.angle_alpha   90.00
_cell.angle_beta   90.00
_cell.angle_gamma   90.00
#
_symmetry.space_group_name_H-M   'P 1'
#
loop_
_entity.id
_entity.type
_entity.pdbx_description
1 polymer ?
#
loop_
_entity_poly.entity_id
_entity_poly.type
_entity_poly.pdbx_seq_one_letter_code
_entity_poly.pdbx_strand_id
1 'polypeptide(L)'
;QDVRNLKEKYPGVPVMIYINSYAEAKAECDVCCTSANAERIALEMPGDELIFVPDLLFAQNLEMVLKGKKKILYPGNDDGTKGVVCQVHEKFSLEDILSVRRTFGIDRDNENRMLYVHWECKPEVLQEADFYGSTSQISNDISRRVANGGLEKAFVASECELTSNLMEEFPTVEFATACSVRCSHMAKISLDKIQPILEAIDSGSDLSRWEVTLPEKIVQRASKPIQKMLSFSS
;
A
#
# COMPACT_ATOMS: atom_id res chain seq x y z
N GLN A 1 18.13 -12.21 -2.65
CA GLN A 1 18.74 -12.63 -3.93
C GLN A 1 18.00 -12.02 -5.11
N ASP A 2 16.65 -11.99 -5.11
CA ASP A 2 15.82 -11.51 -6.24
C ASP A 2 16.12 -10.06 -6.65
N VAL A 3 16.32 -9.16 -5.68
CA VAL A 3 16.73 -7.78 -5.98
C VAL A 3 18.09 -7.72 -6.69
N ARG A 4 19.04 -8.56 -6.30
CA ARG A 4 20.37 -8.62 -6.95
C ARG A 4 20.25 -9.14 -8.38
N ASN A 5 19.46 -10.19 -8.59
CA ASN A 5 19.20 -10.73 -9.93
C ASN A 5 18.59 -9.67 -10.86
N LEU A 6 17.64 -8.84 -10.34
CA LEU A 6 17.08 -7.74 -11.11
C LEU A 6 18.12 -6.66 -11.43
N LYS A 7 19.01 -6.32 -10.49
CA LYS A 7 20.10 -5.37 -10.74
C LYS A 7 21.12 -5.89 -11.76
N GLU A 8 21.37 -7.18 -11.78
CA GLU A 8 22.22 -7.82 -12.80
C GLU A 8 21.56 -7.83 -14.18
N LYS A 9 20.25 -8.09 -14.24
CA LYS A 9 19.48 -8.07 -15.48
C LYS A 9 19.31 -6.66 -16.07
N TYR A 10 19.17 -5.65 -15.21
CA TYR A 10 18.95 -4.25 -15.58
C TYR A 10 20.03 -3.35 -14.95
N PRO A 11 21.27 -3.40 -15.46
CA PRO A 11 22.41 -2.68 -14.86
C PRO A 11 22.20 -1.16 -14.94
N GLY A 12 22.40 -0.48 -13.79
CA GLY A 12 22.27 0.97 -13.68
C GLY A 12 20.85 1.49 -13.48
N VAL A 13 19.83 0.65 -13.60
CA VAL A 13 18.44 1.06 -13.29
C VAL A 13 18.24 1.12 -11.78
N PRO A 14 17.73 2.25 -11.23
CA PRO A 14 17.48 2.36 -9.81
C PRO A 14 16.37 1.43 -9.32
N VAL A 15 16.48 0.98 -8.06
CA VAL A 15 15.52 0.08 -7.43
C VAL A 15 14.75 0.80 -6.34
N MET A 16 13.44 0.91 -6.50
CA MET A 16 12.49 1.37 -5.49
C MET A 16 11.84 0.17 -4.80
N ILE A 17 11.82 0.19 -3.47
CA ILE A 17 11.21 -0.86 -2.67
C ILE A 17 10.09 -0.33 -1.80
N TYR A 18 8.98 -1.07 -1.77
CA TYR A 18 7.89 -0.77 -0.84
C TYR A 18 8.37 -0.90 0.60
N ILE A 19 8.08 0.09 1.45
CA ILE A 19 8.55 0.16 2.84
C ILE A 19 8.14 -1.07 3.66
N ASN A 20 7.01 -1.69 3.33
CA ASN A 20 6.54 -2.92 3.97
C ASN A 20 7.28 -4.16 3.44
N SER A 21 8.58 -4.20 3.69
CA SER A 21 9.51 -5.26 3.27
C SER A 21 10.61 -5.48 4.30
N TYR A 22 11.38 -6.56 4.16
CA TYR A 22 12.47 -6.87 5.07
C TYR A 22 13.65 -5.90 4.94
N ALA A 23 14.36 -5.68 6.05
CA ALA A 23 15.54 -4.80 6.09
C ALA A 23 16.64 -5.26 5.13
N GLU A 24 16.84 -6.57 5.00
CA GLU A 24 17.82 -7.16 4.08
C GLU A 24 17.51 -6.82 2.61
N ALA A 25 16.22 -6.80 2.24
CA ALA A 25 15.81 -6.41 0.90
C ALA A 25 16.03 -4.90 0.68
N LYS A 26 15.65 -4.07 1.66
CA LYS A 26 15.90 -2.62 1.62
C LYS A 26 17.39 -2.30 1.47
N ALA A 27 18.27 -3.06 2.15
CA ALA A 27 19.73 -2.90 2.08
C ALA A 27 20.32 -3.07 0.67
N GLU A 28 19.57 -3.65 -0.27
CA GLU A 28 19.94 -3.82 -1.67
C GLU A 28 19.31 -2.79 -2.61
N CYS A 29 18.46 -1.89 -2.09
CA CYS A 29 17.66 -0.95 -2.90
C CYS A 29 18.19 0.48 -2.78
N ASP A 30 17.74 1.34 -3.69
CA ASP A 30 18.20 2.72 -3.82
C ASP A 30 17.28 3.72 -3.14
N VAL A 31 15.98 3.42 -3.05
CA VAL A 31 14.97 4.24 -2.38
C VAL A 31 13.82 3.39 -1.88
N CYS A 32 13.24 3.76 -0.73
CA CYS A 32 11.96 3.22 -0.28
C CYS A 32 10.79 4.06 -0.80
N CYS A 33 9.60 3.49 -0.77
CA CYS A 33 8.35 4.23 -0.95
C CYS A 33 7.24 3.68 -0.05
N THR A 34 6.18 4.45 0.09
CA THR A 34 4.88 4.02 0.62
C THR A 34 3.84 4.09 -0.48
N SER A 35 2.66 3.54 -0.26
CA SER A 35 1.52 3.71 -1.19
C SER A 35 1.10 5.18 -1.36
N ALA A 36 1.44 6.05 -0.40
CA ALA A 36 1.11 7.48 -0.46
C ALA A 36 2.07 8.31 -1.33
N ASN A 37 3.31 7.85 -1.57
CA ASN A 37 4.35 8.65 -2.23
C ASN A 37 5.05 7.96 -3.39
N ALA A 38 4.67 6.72 -3.74
CA ALA A 38 5.35 5.92 -4.76
C ALA A 38 5.37 6.60 -6.13
N GLU A 39 4.26 7.18 -6.58
CA GLU A 39 4.18 7.89 -7.87
C GLU A 39 5.17 9.06 -7.92
N ARG A 40 5.16 9.89 -6.89
CA ARG A 40 6.05 11.06 -6.81
C ARG A 40 7.52 10.63 -6.79
N ILE A 41 7.87 9.67 -5.93
CA ILE A 41 9.25 9.19 -5.83
C ILE A 41 9.69 8.56 -7.15
N ALA A 42 8.84 7.77 -7.79
CA ALA A 42 9.16 7.19 -9.09
C ALA A 42 9.51 8.26 -10.14
N LEU A 43 8.77 9.37 -10.20
CA LEU A 43 9.03 10.47 -11.12
C LEU A 43 10.31 11.23 -10.80
N GLU A 44 10.67 11.35 -9.52
CA GLU A 44 11.87 12.06 -9.07
C GLU A 44 13.15 11.22 -9.17
N MET A 45 13.03 9.88 -9.28
CA MET A 45 14.18 9.02 -9.50
C MET A 45 14.76 9.21 -10.91
N PRO A 46 16.10 9.17 -11.06
CA PRO A 46 16.76 9.41 -12.34
C PRO A 46 16.44 8.32 -13.39
N GLY A 47 16.59 8.69 -14.68
CA GLY A 47 16.38 7.81 -15.84
C GLY A 47 14.92 7.57 -16.18
N ASP A 48 14.69 6.88 -17.29
CA ASP A 48 13.35 6.60 -17.83
C ASP A 48 12.78 5.26 -17.32
N GLU A 49 13.59 4.45 -16.68
CA GLU A 49 13.24 3.15 -16.12
C GLU A 49 13.45 3.13 -14.62
N LEU A 50 12.62 2.34 -13.91
CA LEU A 50 12.69 2.12 -12.47
C LEU A 50 12.29 0.68 -12.16
N ILE A 51 13.09 -0.04 -11.37
CA ILE A 51 12.70 -1.34 -10.83
C ILE A 51 11.85 -1.12 -9.58
N PHE A 52 10.66 -1.71 -9.54
CA PHE A 52 9.78 -1.68 -8.36
C PHE A 52 9.64 -3.08 -7.75
N VAL A 53 9.81 -3.18 -6.45
CA VAL A 53 9.67 -4.43 -5.69
C VAL A 53 8.95 -4.18 -4.36
N PRO A 54 8.31 -5.17 -3.72
CA PRO A 54 8.10 -6.55 -4.19
C PRO A 54 6.71 -6.80 -4.79
N ASP A 55 5.72 -5.89 -4.62
CA ASP A 55 4.32 -6.13 -4.95
C ASP A 55 4.03 -5.98 -6.44
N LEU A 56 3.54 -7.07 -7.05
CA LEU A 56 3.25 -7.15 -8.48
C LEU A 56 2.08 -6.25 -8.88
N LEU A 57 0.98 -6.27 -8.13
CA LEU A 57 -0.22 -5.52 -8.50
C LEU A 57 0.02 -4.02 -8.34
N PHE A 58 0.72 -3.64 -7.29
CA PHE A 58 1.12 -2.24 -7.11
C PHE A 58 2.08 -1.78 -8.23
N ALA A 59 3.03 -2.62 -8.63
CA ALA A 59 3.92 -2.32 -9.76
C ALA A 59 3.16 -2.09 -11.06
N GLN A 60 2.19 -2.95 -11.38
CA GLN A 60 1.33 -2.83 -12.57
C GLN A 60 0.50 -1.55 -12.54
N ASN A 61 -0.07 -1.21 -11.39
CA ASN A 61 -0.84 0.01 -11.21
C ASN A 61 0.06 1.25 -11.36
N LEU A 62 1.26 1.21 -10.78
CA LEU A 62 2.23 2.29 -10.92
C LEU A 62 2.68 2.46 -12.38
N GLU A 63 2.93 1.37 -13.10
CA GLU A 63 3.24 1.40 -14.54
C GLU A 63 2.09 2.03 -15.35
N MET A 64 0.85 1.64 -15.06
CA MET A 64 -0.33 2.16 -15.74
C MET A 64 -0.47 3.68 -15.53
N VAL A 65 -0.30 4.17 -14.31
CA VAL A 65 -0.44 5.60 -13.97
C VAL A 65 0.74 6.42 -14.52
N LEU A 66 1.94 5.84 -14.55
CA LEU A 66 3.15 6.49 -15.05
C LEU A 66 3.38 6.28 -16.55
N LYS A 67 2.43 5.70 -17.27
CA LYS A 67 2.55 5.42 -18.71
C LYS A 67 3.00 6.67 -19.49
N GLY A 68 4.09 6.50 -20.25
CA GLY A 68 4.69 7.58 -21.04
C GLY A 68 5.58 8.56 -20.25
N LYS A 69 5.68 8.41 -18.93
CA LYS A 69 6.55 9.22 -18.07
C LYS A 69 7.72 8.40 -17.49
N LYS A 70 7.46 7.17 -17.09
CA LYS A 70 8.43 6.26 -16.48
C LYS A 70 8.04 4.82 -16.78
N LYS A 71 8.98 3.98 -17.19
CA LYS A 71 8.78 2.56 -17.36
C LYS A 71 9.08 1.84 -16.05
N ILE A 72 8.16 1.02 -15.58
CA ILE A 72 8.31 0.24 -14.36
C ILE A 72 8.69 -1.18 -14.71
N LEU A 73 9.81 -1.65 -14.18
CA LEU A 73 10.29 -3.01 -14.27
C LEU A 73 10.01 -3.71 -12.94
N TYR A 74 9.48 -4.92 -12.97
CA TYR A 74 9.11 -5.65 -11.77
C TYR A 74 9.22 -7.16 -11.94
N PRO A 75 9.34 -7.97 -10.87
CA PRO A 75 9.33 -9.43 -10.93
C PRO A 75 8.00 -9.94 -11.51
N GLY A 76 8.08 -10.97 -12.37
CA GLY A 76 6.90 -11.57 -13.01
C GLY A 76 6.53 -10.97 -14.36
N ASN A 77 7.25 -9.94 -14.83
CA ASN A 77 7.09 -9.39 -16.17
C ASN A 77 8.06 -10.09 -17.13
N ASP A 78 7.62 -11.17 -17.76
CA ASP A 78 8.33 -11.96 -18.79
C ASP A 78 9.69 -12.57 -18.37
N ASP A 79 10.04 -12.58 -17.09
CA ASP A 79 11.34 -13.06 -16.61
C ASP A 79 11.31 -14.42 -15.92
N GLY A 80 10.14 -15.08 -15.88
CA GLY A 80 9.95 -16.36 -15.21
C GLY A 80 9.98 -16.29 -13.68
N THR A 81 10.15 -15.10 -13.09
CA THR A 81 10.03 -14.89 -11.66
C THR A 81 8.56 -14.71 -11.26
N LYS A 82 8.23 -15.09 -10.03
CA LYS A 82 6.89 -14.85 -9.50
C LYS A 82 6.92 -13.56 -8.69
N GLY A 83 6.06 -12.59 -9.06
CA GLY A 83 5.80 -11.43 -8.22
C GLY A 83 5.10 -11.85 -6.91
N VAL A 84 5.29 -11.06 -5.86
CA VAL A 84 4.53 -11.17 -4.62
C VAL A 84 3.29 -10.28 -4.75
N VAL A 85 2.17 -10.72 -4.22
CA VAL A 85 0.92 -9.95 -4.19
C VAL A 85 0.40 -9.85 -2.77
N CYS A 86 -0.26 -8.76 -2.45
CA CYS A 86 -0.96 -8.63 -1.18
C CYS A 86 -2.17 -9.58 -1.15
N GLN A 87 -2.14 -10.58 -0.25
CA GLN A 87 -3.20 -11.61 -0.11
C GLN A 87 -4.59 -11.03 0.24
N VAL A 88 -4.66 -9.77 0.62
CA VAL A 88 -5.91 -9.04 0.90
C VAL A 88 -6.46 -8.46 -0.39
N HIS A 89 -5.67 -7.63 -1.05
CA HIS A 89 -6.11 -6.84 -2.18
C HIS A 89 -6.31 -7.68 -3.46
N GLU A 90 -5.59 -8.81 -3.61
CA GLU A 90 -5.81 -9.75 -4.73
C GLU A 90 -7.19 -10.43 -4.72
N LYS A 91 -7.88 -10.43 -3.56
CA LYS A 91 -9.22 -11.04 -3.45
C LYS A 91 -10.33 -10.22 -4.09
N PHE A 92 -10.14 -8.93 -4.24
CA PHE A 92 -11.12 -8.10 -4.93
C PHE A 92 -11.12 -8.42 -6.41
N SER A 93 -12.25 -8.90 -6.92
CA SER A 93 -12.46 -9.13 -8.34
C SER A 93 -13.25 -8.00 -8.98
N LEU A 94 -13.12 -7.84 -10.29
CA LEU A 94 -13.94 -6.89 -11.05
C LEU A 94 -15.44 -7.18 -10.88
N GLU A 95 -15.82 -8.46 -10.84
CA GLU A 95 -17.22 -8.87 -10.68
C GLU A 95 -17.78 -8.42 -9.32
N ASP A 96 -17.03 -8.62 -8.23
CA ASP A 96 -17.41 -8.16 -6.90
C ASP A 96 -17.62 -6.64 -6.87
N ILE A 97 -16.69 -5.89 -7.46
CA ILE A 97 -16.77 -4.43 -7.54
C ILE A 97 -18.00 -3.96 -8.32
N LEU A 98 -18.23 -4.54 -9.49
CA LEU A 98 -19.42 -4.22 -10.30
C LEU A 98 -20.72 -4.63 -9.60
N SER A 99 -20.69 -5.72 -8.82
CA SER A 99 -21.83 -6.13 -7.99
C SER A 99 -22.11 -5.11 -6.89
N VAL A 100 -21.08 -4.66 -6.17
CA VAL A 100 -21.22 -3.62 -5.15
C VAL A 100 -21.76 -2.32 -5.75
N ARG A 101 -21.25 -1.86 -6.88
CA ARG A 101 -21.78 -0.68 -7.57
C ARG A 101 -23.28 -0.81 -7.80
N ARG A 102 -23.75 -1.94 -8.37
CA ARG A 102 -25.18 -2.17 -8.66
C ARG A 102 -26.03 -2.28 -7.39
N THR A 103 -25.61 -3.11 -6.44
CA THR A 103 -26.43 -3.45 -5.27
C THR A 103 -26.44 -2.34 -4.22
N PHE A 104 -25.36 -1.59 -4.10
CA PHE A 104 -25.23 -0.49 -3.16
C PHE A 104 -25.56 0.87 -3.78
N GLY A 105 -25.77 0.93 -5.10
CA GLY A 105 -26.16 2.13 -5.84
C GLY A 105 -25.04 3.17 -5.88
N ILE A 106 -23.80 2.75 -6.14
CA ILE A 106 -22.66 3.65 -6.37
C ILE A 106 -22.53 3.86 -7.88
N ASP A 107 -23.27 4.82 -8.41
CA ASP A 107 -23.24 5.16 -9.82
C ASP A 107 -22.14 6.18 -10.11
N ARG A 108 -21.46 6.05 -11.26
CA ARG A 108 -20.37 6.95 -11.65
C ARG A 108 -20.80 8.41 -11.83
N ASP A 109 -22.07 8.63 -12.13
CA ASP A 109 -22.64 9.97 -12.35
C ASP A 109 -23.04 10.67 -11.03
N ASN A 110 -22.87 10.01 -9.88
CA ASN A 110 -23.23 10.56 -8.58
C ASN A 110 -21.97 10.77 -7.71
N GLU A 111 -21.47 11.99 -7.67
CA GLU A 111 -20.27 12.38 -6.92
C GLU A 111 -20.41 12.21 -5.39
N ASN A 112 -21.62 12.04 -4.87
CA ASN A 112 -21.87 11.79 -3.45
C ASN A 112 -21.77 10.30 -3.08
N ARG A 113 -21.48 9.42 -4.04
CA ARG A 113 -21.37 7.98 -3.85
C ARG A 113 -20.09 7.48 -4.49
N MET A 114 -19.18 6.99 -3.69
CA MET A 114 -17.80 6.77 -4.12
C MET A 114 -17.33 5.34 -3.94
N LEU A 115 -16.65 4.84 -4.95
CA LEU A 115 -15.85 3.62 -4.90
C LEU A 115 -14.39 3.98 -4.71
N TYR A 116 -13.86 3.68 -3.55
CA TYR A 116 -12.44 3.84 -3.20
C TYR A 116 -11.69 2.53 -3.37
N VAL A 117 -10.52 2.58 -3.98
CA VAL A 117 -9.69 1.40 -4.24
C VAL A 117 -8.26 1.63 -3.79
N HIS A 118 -7.71 0.67 -3.04
CA HIS A 118 -6.31 0.74 -2.63
C HIS A 118 -5.37 0.38 -3.78
N TRP A 119 -4.18 1.00 -3.82
CA TRP A 119 -3.15 0.81 -4.85
C TRP A 119 -2.74 -0.65 -5.12
N GLU A 120 -2.86 -1.53 -4.14
CA GLU A 120 -2.46 -2.94 -4.24
C GLU A 120 -3.57 -3.84 -4.83
N CYS A 121 -4.73 -3.29 -5.18
CA CYS A 121 -5.77 -4.03 -5.89
C CYS A 121 -5.37 -4.31 -7.34
N LYS A 122 -6.06 -5.26 -7.98
CA LYS A 122 -5.84 -5.59 -9.39
C LYS A 122 -6.05 -4.37 -10.29
N PRO A 123 -5.31 -4.24 -11.41
CA PRO A 123 -5.44 -3.10 -12.32
C PRO A 123 -6.88 -2.88 -12.83
N GLU A 124 -7.61 -3.95 -13.14
CA GLU A 124 -9.01 -3.87 -13.58
C GLU A 124 -9.95 -3.35 -12.47
N VAL A 125 -9.64 -3.61 -11.21
CA VAL A 125 -10.38 -3.08 -10.05
C VAL A 125 -10.05 -1.60 -9.85
N LEU A 126 -8.77 -1.23 -10.00
CA LEU A 126 -8.33 0.17 -9.87
C LEU A 126 -8.95 1.06 -10.95
N GLN A 127 -9.12 0.55 -12.18
CA GLN A 127 -9.77 1.29 -13.28
C GLN A 127 -11.26 1.57 -13.04
N GLU A 128 -11.91 0.78 -12.17
CA GLU A 128 -13.28 1.03 -11.75
C GLU A 128 -13.40 2.06 -10.63
N ALA A 129 -12.30 2.44 -9.98
CA ALA A 129 -12.33 3.38 -8.86
C ALA A 129 -12.80 4.79 -9.27
N ASP A 130 -13.59 5.42 -8.41
CA ASP A 130 -13.86 6.85 -8.48
C ASP A 130 -12.71 7.63 -7.81
N PHE A 131 -12.03 6.99 -6.86
CA PHE A 131 -10.80 7.45 -6.25
C PHE A 131 -9.93 6.24 -5.88
N TYR A 132 -8.64 6.30 -6.17
CA TYR A 132 -7.68 5.30 -5.73
C TYR A 132 -6.51 5.95 -4.98
N GLY A 133 -5.92 5.21 -4.07
CA GLY A 133 -4.82 5.74 -3.27
C GLY A 133 -4.38 4.83 -2.13
N SER A 134 -3.56 5.38 -1.25
CA SER A 134 -3.21 4.78 0.03
C SER A 134 -4.36 4.91 1.02
N THR A 135 -4.27 4.20 2.16
CA THR A 135 -5.23 4.33 3.26
C THR A 135 -5.40 5.79 3.71
N SER A 136 -4.29 6.52 3.87
CA SER A 136 -4.33 7.94 4.26
C SER A 136 -4.96 8.84 3.20
N GLN A 137 -4.66 8.61 1.92
CA GLN A 137 -5.25 9.38 0.82
C GLN A 137 -6.75 9.15 0.72
N ILE A 138 -7.20 7.90 0.90
CA ILE A 138 -8.62 7.54 0.93
C ILE A 138 -9.31 8.24 2.12
N SER A 139 -8.79 8.11 3.35
CA SER A 139 -9.36 8.76 4.53
C SER A 139 -9.41 10.29 4.38
N ASN A 140 -8.36 10.91 3.85
CA ASN A 140 -8.31 12.35 3.61
C ASN A 140 -9.34 12.81 2.56
N ASP A 141 -9.54 12.05 1.48
CA ASP A 141 -10.56 12.39 0.47
C ASP A 141 -11.97 12.26 1.05
N ILE A 142 -12.24 11.19 1.83
CA ILE A 142 -13.51 11.02 2.55
C ILE A 142 -13.74 12.19 3.50
N SER A 143 -12.77 12.53 4.33
CA SER A 143 -12.85 13.66 5.28
C SER A 143 -13.18 14.97 4.57
N ARG A 144 -12.48 15.25 3.47
CA ARG A 144 -12.71 16.45 2.67
C ARG A 144 -14.13 16.49 2.08
N ARG A 145 -14.62 15.36 1.56
CA ARG A 145 -15.97 15.28 0.97
C ARG A 145 -17.06 15.41 2.03
N VAL A 146 -16.90 14.76 3.18
CA VAL A 146 -17.82 14.89 4.32
C VAL A 146 -17.89 16.32 4.81
N ALA A 147 -16.74 16.98 4.98
CA ALA A 147 -16.69 18.40 5.39
C ALA A 147 -17.43 19.33 4.40
N ASN A 148 -17.47 18.97 3.13
CA ASN A 148 -18.20 19.71 2.09
C ASN A 148 -19.68 19.24 1.91
N GLY A 149 -20.15 18.32 2.74
CA GLY A 149 -21.50 17.77 2.66
C GLY A 149 -21.77 16.91 1.41
N GLY A 150 -20.71 16.40 0.75
CA GLY A 150 -20.78 15.75 -0.57
C GLY A 150 -20.52 14.24 -0.56
N LEU A 151 -20.64 13.51 0.56
CA LEU A 151 -20.48 12.06 0.58
C LEU A 151 -21.63 11.40 1.36
N GLU A 152 -22.46 10.63 0.66
CA GLU A 152 -23.58 9.87 1.23
C GLU A 152 -23.21 8.39 1.44
N LYS A 153 -22.60 7.80 0.40
CA LYS A 153 -22.26 6.36 0.37
C LYS A 153 -20.81 6.14 -0.09
N ALA A 154 -20.16 5.15 0.53
CA ALA A 154 -18.84 4.74 0.12
C ALA A 154 -18.66 3.22 0.18
N PHE A 155 -17.89 2.68 -0.75
CA PHE A 155 -17.28 1.37 -0.64
C PHE A 155 -15.77 1.50 -0.73
N VAL A 156 -15.05 0.81 0.15
CA VAL A 156 -13.58 0.84 0.19
C VAL A 156 -13.04 -0.57 -0.10
N ALA A 157 -12.48 -0.75 -1.29
CA ALA A 157 -11.79 -1.98 -1.67
C ALA A 157 -10.40 -2.02 -1.04
N SER A 158 -10.35 -2.40 0.24
CA SER A 158 -9.16 -2.54 1.06
C SER A 158 -9.43 -3.51 2.22
N GLU A 159 -8.50 -3.59 3.17
CA GLU A 159 -8.62 -4.38 4.39
C GLU A 159 -9.79 -3.89 5.25
N CYS A 160 -10.55 -4.82 5.85
CA CYS A 160 -11.84 -4.48 6.45
C CYS A 160 -11.74 -3.61 7.72
N GLU A 161 -10.62 -3.66 8.46
CA GLU A 161 -10.41 -2.78 9.62
C GLU A 161 -10.34 -1.30 9.23
N LEU A 162 -9.84 -1.00 8.01
CA LEU A 162 -9.90 0.37 7.50
C LEU A 162 -11.34 0.86 7.37
N THR A 163 -12.22 0.05 6.78
CA THR A 163 -13.64 0.40 6.65
C THR A 163 -14.30 0.56 8.02
N SER A 164 -13.99 -0.31 8.99
CA SER A 164 -14.52 -0.21 10.36
C SER A 164 -14.11 1.11 11.03
N ASN A 165 -12.85 1.51 10.90
CA ASN A 165 -12.37 2.79 11.44
C ASN A 165 -13.05 3.98 10.76
N LEU A 166 -13.22 3.93 9.44
CA LEU A 166 -13.89 4.99 8.69
C LEU A 166 -15.36 5.13 9.05
N MET A 167 -16.06 4.01 9.32
CA MET A 167 -17.46 4.03 9.79
C MET A 167 -17.58 4.72 11.15
N GLU A 168 -16.63 4.52 12.04
CA GLU A 168 -16.60 5.16 13.36
C GLU A 168 -16.26 6.66 13.25
N GLU A 169 -15.30 7.00 12.38
CA GLU A 169 -14.85 8.37 12.17
C GLU A 169 -15.89 9.22 11.40
N PHE A 170 -16.61 8.60 10.45
CA PHE A 170 -17.58 9.29 9.57
C PHE A 170 -18.99 8.66 9.66
N PRO A 171 -19.70 8.78 10.79
CA PRO A 171 -20.98 8.10 11.04
C PRO A 171 -22.13 8.60 10.15
N THR A 172 -21.95 9.69 9.42
CA THR A 172 -22.94 10.22 8.47
C THR A 172 -22.85 9.59 7.10
N VAL A 173 -21.79 8.82 6.81
CA VAL A 173 -21.56 8.12 5.54
C VAL A 173 -22.04 6.68 5.66
N GLU A 174 -22.83 6.23 4.71
CA GLU A 174 -23.21 4.82 4.60
C GLU A 174 -22.12 4.04 3.89
N PHE A 175 -21.40 3.18 4.63
CA PHE A 175 -20.36 2.32 4.04
C PHE A 175 -20.93 0.95 3.68
N ALA A 176 -20.70 0.51 2.43
CA ALA A 176 -20.92 -0.88 2.07
C ALA A 176 -19.82 -1.73 2.73
N THR A 177 -20.23 -2.71 3.51
CA THR A 177 -19.31 -3.60 4.22
C THR A 177 -19.10 -4.89 3.44
N ALA A 178 -17.89 -5.09 2.94
CA ALA A 178 -17.40 -6.39 2.47
C ALA A 178 -16.37 -6.94 3.47
N CYS A 179 -16.80 -7.14 4.72
CA CYS A 179 -15.93 -7.60 5.83
C CYS A 179 -15.43 -9.05 5.69
N SER A 180 -15.41 -9.60 4.47
CA SER A 180 -14.84 -10.93 4.16
C SER A 180 -13.32 -10.89 3.94
N VAL A 181 -12.73 -9.70 3.81
CA VAL A 181 -11.30 -9.54 3.42
C VAL A 181 -10.51 -8.96 4.58
N ARG A 182 -10.03 -9.83 5.47
CA ARG A 182 -9.20 -9.49 6.62
C ARG A 182 -7.75 -9.90 6.40
N CYS A 183 -6.82 -9.05 6.82
CA CYS A 183 -5.38 -9.34 6.75
C CYS A 183 -4.97 -10.27 7.90
N SER A 184 -4.59 -11.51 7.56
CA SER A 184 -4.12 -12.49 8.55
C SER A 184 -2.78 -12.10 9.21
N HIS A 185 -2.00 -11.22 8.58
CA HIS A 185 -0.77 -10.68 9.15
C HIS A 185 -1.04 -9.58 10.17
N MET A 186 -1.91 -8.62 9.85
CA MET A 186 -2.32 -7.57 10.79
C MET A 186 -3.06 -8.15 11.99
N ALA A 187 -3.92 -9.15 11.78
CA ALA A 187 -4.65 -9.83 12.84
C ALA A 187 -3.78 -10.58 13.86
N LYS A 188 -2.46 -10.72 13.61
CA LYS A 188 -1.51 -11.25 14.61
C LYS A 188 -1.22 -10.25 15.73
N ILE A 189 -1.48 -8.97 15.51
CA ILE A 189 -1.35 -7.93 16.53
C ILE A 189 -2.71 -7.80 17.22
N SER A 190 -2.75 -7.99 18.53
CA SER A 190 -3.97 -7.94 19.34
C SER A 190 -3.72 -7.19 20.65
N LEU A 191 -4.77 -6.72 21.30
CA LEU A 191 -4.67 -5.95 22.54
C LEU A 191 -3.95 -6.73 23.64
N ASP A 192 -4.24 -8.03 23.78
CA ASP A 192 -3.58 -8.94 24.74
C ASP A 192 -2.07 -9.10 24.51
N LYS A 193 -1.57 -8.79 23.32
CA LYS A 193 -0.13 -8.78 23.02
C LYS A 193 0.49 -7.39 23.23
N ILE A 194 -0.29 -6.33 23.01
CA ILE A 194 0.16 -4.96 23.21
C ILE A 194 0.22 -4.59 24.69
N GLN A 195 -0.79 -4.96 25.46
CA GLN A 195 -0.91 -4.62 26.88
C GLN A 195 0.33 -5.02 27.71
N PRO A 196 0.88 -6.26 27.65
CA PRO A 196 2.07 -6.63 28.43
C PRO A 196 3.32 -5.83 28.05
N ILE A 197 3.40 -5.33 26.80
CA ILE A 197 4.51 -4.48 26.36
C ILE A 197 4.40 -3.11 27.01
N LEU A 198 3.20 -2.51 27.02
CA LEU A 198 2.96 -1.22 27.64
C LEU A 198 3.19 -1.27 29.16
N GLU A 199 2.74 -2.32 29.83
CA GLU A 199 2.97 -2.55 31.26
C GLU A 199 4.46 -2.73 31.57
N ALA A 200 5.22 -3.41 30.70
CA ALA A 200 6.67 -3.57 30.87
C ALA A 200 7.41 -2.24 30.65
N ILE A 201 6.97 -1.40 29.71
CA ILE A 201 7.51 -0.04 29.51
C ILE A 201 7.24 0.82 30.73
N ASP A 202 6.01 0.84 31.24
CA ASP A 202 5.59 1.65 32.40
C ASP A 202 6.34 1.25 33.67
N SER A 203 6.56 -0.04 33.88
CA SER A 203 7.29 -0.58 35.05
C SER A 203 8.80 -0.54 34.91
N GLY A 204 9.37 -0.14 33.75
CA GLY A 204 10.80 -0.20 33.47
C GLY A 204 11.38 -1.61 33.42
N SER A 205 10.55 -2.60 33.12
CA SER A 205 10.96 -4.00 33.00
C SER A 205 11.77 -4.28 31.74
N ASP A 206 12.44 -5.46 31.70
CA ASP A 206 13.21 -5.90 30.54
C ASP A 206 12.31 -6.11 29.31
N LEU A 207 12.64 -5.44 28.20
CA LEU A 207 11.92 -5.49 26.93
C LEU A 207 12.57 -6.43 25.90
N SER A 208 13.68 -7.10 26.26
CA SER A 208 14.50 -7.90 25.33
C SER A 208 13.71 -8.96 24.55
N ARG A 209 12.65 -9.55 25.17
CA ARG A 209 11.79 -10.55 24.51
C ARG A 209 10.95 -10.00 23.36
N TRP A 210 10.77 -8.69 23.27
CA TRP A 210 10.02 -8.03 22.19
C TRP A 210 10.92 -7.24 21.23
N GLU A 211 12.20 -7.11 21.59
CA GLU A 211 13.15 -6.36 20.78
C GLU A 211 13.48 -7.12 19.48
N VAL A 212 13.40 -6.43 18.36
CA VAL A 212 13.85 -6.93 17.06
C VAL A 212 15.22 -6.34 16.78
N THR A 213 16.25 -7.19 16.84
CA THR A 213 17.64 -6.80 16.57
C THR A 213 18.03 -7.19 15.15
N LEU A 214 18.80 -6.34 14.48
CA LEU A 214 19.35 -6.56 13.15
C LEU A 214 20.86 -6.41 13.18
N PRO A 215 21.61 -7.13 12.32
CA PRO A 215 23.04 -6.89 12.16
C PRO A 215 23.31 -5.43 11.77
N GLU A 216 24.27 -4.78 12.42
CA GLU A 216 24.54 -3.35 12.20
C GLU A 216 24.79 -2.98 10.73
N LYS A 217 25.48 -3.86 9.98
CA LYS A 217 25.69 -3.68 8.53
C LYS A 217 24.37 -3.61 7.73
N ILE A 218 23.36 -4.39 8.15
CA ILE A 218 22.03 -4.36 7.52
C ILE A 218 21.33 -3.05 7.89
N VAL A 219 21.37 -2.66 9.16
CA VAL A 219 20.78 -1.39 9.62
C VAL A 219 21.33 -0.21 8.83
N GLN A 220 22.68 -0.08 8.75
CA GLN A 220 23.33 1.00 8.03
C GLN A 220 22.99 1.05 6.54
N ARG A 221 22.86 -0.11 5.88
CA ARG A 221 22.51 -0.18 4.46
C ARG A 221 21.02 0.08 4.23
N ALA A 222 20.14 -0.53 5.03
CA ALA A 222 18.69 -0.39 4.90
C ALA A 222 18.18 1.02 5.26
N SER A 223 18.89 1.74 6.12
CA SER A 223 18.55 3.13 6.48
C SER A 223 18.70 4.10 5.31
N LYS A 224 19.64 3.86 4.39
CA LYS A 224 19.90 4.77 3.25
C LYS A 224 18.70 4.97 2.35
N PRO A 225 18.04 3.91 1.81
CA PRO A 225 16.85 4.07 0.98
C PRO A 225 15.66 4.66 1.74
N ILE A 226 15.54 4.43 3.05
CA ILE A 226 14.53 5.06 3.90
C ILE A 226 14.78 6.57 4.02
N GLN A 227 16.02 6.96 4.34
CA GLN A 227 16.39 8.38 4.44
C GLN A 227 16.20 9.11 3.11
N LYS A 228 16.52 8.45 1.99
CA LYS A 228 16.28 8.99 0.67
C LYS A 228 14.78 9.18 0.41
N MET A 229 13.92 8.24 0.78
CA MET A 229 12.47 8.41 0.72
C MET A 229 12.00 9.63 1.51
N LEU A 230 12.49 9.78 2.75
CA LEU A 230 12.13 10.90 3.63
C LEU A 230 12.60 12.25 3.08
N SER A 231 13.73 12.30 2.38
CA SER A 231 14.22 13.55 1.76
C SER A 231 13.33 14.07 0.63
N PHE A 232 12.54 13.22 -0.01
CA PHE A 232 11.52 13.63 -0.98
C PHE A 232 10.23 14.12 -0.32
N SER A 233 10.05 13.88 0.98
CA SER A 233 8.82 14.23 1.72
C SER A 233 8.84 15.65 2.32
N SER A 234 9.95 16.36 2.12
CA SER A 234 10.19 17.73 2.62
C SER A 234 9.65 18.79 1.70
#